data_eaf3533dd52014f5cb645d8fa2db902e
#
_entry.id   eaf3533dd52014f5cb645d8fa2db902e
#
_cell.length_a   1.000
_cell.length_b   1.000
_cell.length_c   1.000
_cell.angle_alpha   90.00
_cell.angle_beta   90.00
_cell.angle_gamma   90.00
#
_symmetry.space_group_name_H-M   'P 1'
#
loop_
_entity.id
_entity.type
_entity.pdbx_description
1 polymer ?
#
loop_
_entity_poly.entity_id
_entity_poly.type
_entity_poly.pdbx_seq_one_letter_code
_entity_poly.pdbx_strand_id
1 'polypeptide(L)'
;MSSQAGIHQYAEQSILSEGNWVKVRVSGTGVCRMRFDQIRQAGLNPQQLRVFGYGGAQLEQDFTKTKIDDLPQVPVYVGDDYVLFWVQGPYSWQYSGSRFMHTRNTYSNYGYYFLTDNSGEMMAMPYAEEISGTPTDVYTYTNYQVHESDSINLVDKDGKSGGGKHFYGETFSVNEKMVFSFNTPNAIEGEMGSAYIDVAAYS
;
A
#
# COMPACT_ATOMS: atom_id res chain seq x y z
N MET A 1 -7.28 32.70 -21.77
CA MET A 1 -6.03 31.98 -22.06
C MET A 1 -6.29 30.51 -21.73
N SER A 2 -6.47 29.68 -22.76
CA SER A 2 -6.67 28.25 -22.59
C SER A 2 -5.32 27.63 -22.23
N SER A 3 -5.17 27.10 -21.01
CA SER A 3 -4.03 26.24 -20.68
C SER A 3 -4.16 24.97 -21.53
N GLN A 4 -3.32 24.84 -22.55
CA GLN A 4 -3.09 23.52 -23.15
C GLN A 4 -2.61 22.60 -22.03
N ALA A 5 -3.43 21.61 -21.69
CA ALA A 5 -2.96 20.48 -20.92
C ALA A 5 -1.80 19.86 -21.71
N GLY A 6 -0.58 19.96 -21.18
CA GLY A 6 0.59 19.40 -21.83
C GLY A 6 0.34 17.91 -22.09
N ILE A 7 0.62 17.47 -23.30
CA ILE A 7 0.60 16.04 -23.64
C ILE A 7 1.63 15.39 -22.72
N HIS A 8 1.17 14.47 -21.87
CA HIS A 8 2.08 13.71 -21.03
C HIS A 8 2.99 12.87 -21.94
N GLN A 9 4.29 13.07 -21.83
CA GLN A 9 5.28 12.30 -22.59
C GLN A 9 5.71 11.12 -21.75
N TYR A 10 5.35 9.92 -22.19
CA TYR A 10 5.74 8.67 -21.55
C TYR A 10 7.17 8.29 -21.96
N ALA A 11 7.82 7.48 -21.13
CA ALA A 11 9.10 6.88 -21.48
C ALA A 11 8.94 5.97 -22.70
N GLU A 12 9.93 6.00 -23.60
CA GLU A 12 9.90 5.17 -24.81
C GLU A 12 9.98 3.67 -24.48
N GLN A 13 10.68 3.32 -23.38
CA GLN A 13 10.86 1.95 -22.92
C GLN A 13 10.71 1.91 -21.38
N SER A 14 10.03 0.87 -20.89
CA SER A 14 9.97 0.61 -19.46
C SER A 14 11.30 0.12 -18.93
N ILE A 15 11.64 0.43 -17.69
CA ILE A 15 12.79 -0.13 -16.96
C ILE A 15 12.77 -1.68 -16.97
N LEU A 16 11.60 -2.28 -17.09
CA LEU A 16 11.40 -3.73 -17.13
C LEU A 16 11.67 -4.36 -18.49
N SER A 17 11.95 -3.56 -19.53
CA SER A 17 12.11 -4.07 -20.91
C SER A 17 13.30 -5.00 -21.09
N GLU A 18 14.33 -4.85 -20.26
CA GLU A 18 15.55 -5.63 -20.34
C GLU A 18 15.99 -6.12 -18.96
N GLY A 19 16.81 -7.18 -18.95
CA GLY A 19 17.46 -7.72 -17.77
C GLY A 19 16.65 -8.78 -17.04
N ASN A 20 17.16 -9.15 -15.86
CA ASN A 20 16.57 -10.17 -14.99
C ASN A 20 15.76 -9.52 -13.87
N TRP A 21 14.49 -9.89 -13.75
CA TRP A 21 13.57 -9.29 -12.81
C TRP A 21 12.82 -10.34 -12.00
N VAL A 22 12.75 -10.13 -10.69
CA VAL A 22 11.93 -10.94 -9.77
C VAL A 22 10.81 -10.08 -9.22
N LYS A 23 9.57 -10.48 -9.48
CA LYS A 23 8.38 -9.80 -8.96
C LYS A 23 8.06 -10.28 -7.56
N VAL A 24 7.97 -9.36 -6.60
CA VAL A 24 7.61 -9.62 -5.21
C VAL A 24 6.24 -9.03 -4.89
N ARG A 25 5.41 -9.83 -4.23
CA ARG A 25 4.08 -9.45 -3.80
C ARG A 25 4.08 -9.09 -2.31
N VAL A 26 3.44 -7.98 -1.96
CA VAL A 26 3.27 -7.53 -0.57
C VAL A 26 1.80 -7.30 -0.24
N SER A 27 1.36 -7.76 0.92
CA SER A 27 -0.03 -7.62 1.39
C SER A 27 -0.22 -6.49 2.41
N GLY A 28 0.87 -5.98 2.99
CA GLY A 28 0.83 -4.94 4.02
C GLY A 28 1.85 -3.84 3.77
N THR A 29 1.70 -2.74 4.47
CA THR A 29 2.61 -1.60 4.45
C THR A 29 3.60 -1.70 5.59
N GLY A 30 4.88 -1.45 5.33
CA GLY A 30 5.93 -1.48 6.35
C GLY A 30 7.32 -1.70 5.79
N VAL A 31 8.26 -2.06 6.66
CA VAL A 31 9.61 -2.41 6.27
C VAL A 31 9.67 -3.88 5.87
N CYS A 32 10.04 -4.14 4.64
CA CYS A 32 10.32 -5.48 4.15
C CYS A 32 11.77 -5.84 4.46
N ARG A 33 11.98 -6.98 5.10
CA ARG A 33 13.29 -7.58 5.29
C ARG A 33 13.42 -8.83 4.43
N MET A 34 14.43 -8.86 3.58
CA MET A 34 14.79 -10.04 2.79
C MET A 34 16.20 -10.48 3.14
N ARG A 35 16.38 -11.75 3.47
CA ARG A 35 17.70 -12.29 3.76
C ARG A 35 18.46 -12.58 2.47
N PHE A 36 19.78 -12.54 2.54
CA PHE A 36 20.65 -12.80 1.39
C PHE A 36 20.45 -14.18 0.78
N ASP A 37 20.14 -15.19 1.62
CA ASP A 37 19.85 -16.54 1.12
C ASP A 37 18.59 -16.58 0.25
N GLN A 38 17.54 -15.86 0.63
CA GLN A 38 16.29 -15.74 -0.13
C GLN A 38 16.52 -15.05 -1.48
N ILE A 39 17.33 -13.98 -1.48
CA ILE A 39 17.68 -13.23 -2.70
C ILE A 39 18.48 -14.09 -3.65
N ARG A 40 19.48 -14.84 -3.14
CA ARG A 40 20.28 -15.79 -3.95
C ARG A 40 19.43 -16.92 -4.49
N GLN A 41 18.48 -17.44 -3.70
CA GLN A 41 17.55 -18.48 -4.14
C GLN A 41 16.65 -17.99 -5.29
N ALA A 42 16.34 -16.70 -5.30
CA ALA A 42 15.62 -16.05 -6.40
C ALA A 42 16.51 -15.76 -7.64
N GLY A 43 17.79 -16.12 -7.60
CA GLY A 43 18.75 -15.95 -8.70
C GLY A 43 19.35 -14.55 -8.79
N LEU A 44 19.31 -13.76 -7.72
CA LEU A 44 19.84 -12.40 -7.68
C LEU A 44 21.03 -12.27 -6.73
N ASN A 45 21.91 -11.30 -7.02
CA ASN A 45 23.03 -10.93 -6.16
C ASN A 45 22.60 -9.90 -5.12
N PRO A 46 22.57 -10.22 -3.80
CA PRO A 46 22.11 -9.30 -2.77
C PRO A 46 22.96 -8.03 -2.63
N GLN A 47 24.22 -8.06 -3.01
CA GLN A 47 25.13 -6.91 -2.95
C GLN A 47 24.88 -5.88 -4.05
N GLN A 48 24.16 -6.26 -5.10
CA GLN A 48 23.82 -5.42 -6.24
C GLN A 48 22.31 -5.22 -6.38
N LEU A 49 21.56 -5.59 -5.32
CA LEU A 49 20.11 -5.58 -5.38
C LEU A 49 19.56 -4.16 -5.52
N ARG A 50 18.76 -3.96 -6.53
CA ARG A 50 17.93 -2.76 -6.71
C ARG A 50 16.46 -3.15 -6.66
N VAL A 51 15.66 -2.28 -6.07
CA VAL A 51 14.22 -2.47 -5.90
C VAL A 51 13.48 -1.36 -6.64
N PHE A 52 12.45 -1.71 -7.38
CA PHE A 52 11.62 -0.78 -8.13
C PHE A 52 10.14 -1.03 -7.85
N GLY A 53 9.34 0.02 -7.84
CA GLY A 53 7.91 -0.06 -7.62
C GLY A 53 7.36 1.14 -6.89
N TYR A 54 6.06 1.33 -6.98
CA TYR A 54 5.31 2.38 -6.26
C TYR A 54 4.32 1.79 -5.26
N GLY A 55 4.36 0.47 -5.04
CA GLY A 55 3.54 -0.21 -4.05
C GLY A 55 2.15 -0.60 -4.55
N GLY A 56 1.25 -0.77 -3.58
CA GLY A 56 -0.10 -1.25 -3.79
C GLY A 56 -1.18 -0.18 -3.66
N ALA A 57 -0.82 1.10 -3.46
CA ALA A 57 -1.81 2.16 -3.45
C ALA A 57 -2.51 2.29 -4.81
N GLN A 58 -3.75 2.73 -4.79
CA GLN A 58 -4.48 3.00 -6.01
C GLN A 58 -3.82 4.14 -6.78
N LEU A 59 -3.60 3.94 -8.07
CA LEU A 59 -3.04 4.97 -8.93
C LEU A 59 -4.01 6.14 -9.08
N GLU A 60 -3.45 7.33 -9.28
CA GLU A 60 -4.23 8.53 -9.54
C GLU A 60 -5.10 8.36 -10.81
N GLN A 61 -6.41 8.55 -10.65
CA GLN A 61 -7.40 8.39 -11.72
C GLN A 61 -7.74 9.71 -12.42
N ASP A 62 -7.47 10.84 -11.78
CA ASP A 62 -7.70 12.15 -12.35
C ASP A 62 -6.67 12.43 -13.45
N PHE A 63 -7.13 12.55 -14.69
CA PHE A 63 -6.27 12.81 -15.86
C PHE A 63 -5.64 14.19 -15.86
N THR A 64 -6.09 15.11 -15.02
CA THR A 64 -5.48 16.44 -14.87
C THR A 64 -4.25 16.44 -13.98
N LYS A 65 -4.02 15.37 -13.22
CA LYS A 65 -2.89 15.22 -12.32
C LYS A 65 -1.75 14.41 -12.94
N THR A 66 -0.55 14.62 -12.42
CA THR A 66 0.64 13.87 -12.83
C THR A 66 0.45 12.38 -12.57
N LYS A 67 0.76 11.57 -13.58
CA LYS A 67 0.75 10.11 -13.50
C LYS A 67 2.17 9.58 -13.27
N ILE A 68 2.26 8.43 -12.64
CA ILE A 68 3.49 7.66 -12.62
C ILE A 68 3.67 7.05 -14.01
N ASP A 69 4.82 7.33 -14.62
CA ASP A 69 5.12 6.85 -15.96
C ASP A 69 5.75 5.45 -15.95
N ASP A 70 6.87 5.30 -15.24
CA ASP A 70 7.56 4.04 -15.08
C ASP A 70 7.85 3.77 -13.59
N LEU A 71 8.43 2.63 -13.28
CA LEU A 71 8.66 2.21 -11.91
C LEU A 71 9.81 3.01 -11.26
N PRO A 72 9.56 3.75 -10.18
CA PRO A 72 10.60 4.43 -9.44
C PRO A 72 11.48 3.43 -8.69
N GLN A 73 12.75 3.77 -8.54
CA GLN A 73 13.64 3.01 -7.67
C GLN A 73 13.33 3.32 -6.20
N VAL A 74 13.37 2.28 -5.38
CA VAL A 74 13.12 2.36 -3.93
C VAL A 74 14.45 2.31 -3.18
N PRO A 75 14.68 3.17 -2.18
CA PRO A 75 15.87 3.11 -1.36
C PRO A 75 16.01 1.79 -0.62
N VAL A 76 17.24 1.28 -0.56
CA VAL A 76 17.59 0.00 0.05
C VAL A 76 18.67 0.20 1.11
N TYR A 77 18.48 -0.40 2.27
CA TYR A 77 19.53 -0.58 3.28
C TYR A 77 20.09 -1.99 3.18
N VAL A 78 21.41 -2.10 3.11
CA VAL A 78 22.11 -3.38 3.07
C VAL A 78 22.77 -3.63 4.43
N GLY A 79 22.30 -4.65 5.14
CA GLY A 79 22.87 -5.14 6.40
C GLY A 79 23.89 -6.25 6.15
N ASP A 80 24.27 -6.96 7.21
CA ASP A 80 25.29 -8.02 7.13
C ASP A 80 24.82 -9.25 6.35
N ASP A 81 23.55 -9.65 6.54
CA ASP A 81 22.95 -10.84 5.90
C ASP A 81 21.55 -10.60 5.33
N TYR A 82 21.11 -9.35 5.25
CA TYR A 82 19.77 -8.95 4.80
C TYR A 82 19.76 -7.61 4.09
N VAL A 83 18.69 -7.32 3.39
CA VAL A 83 18.32 -6.00 2.91
C VAL A 83 17.00 -5.55 3.52
N LEU A 84 16.86 -4.23 3.72
CA LEU A 84 15.60 -3.60 4.12
C LEU A 84 15.19 -2.59 3.06
N PHE A 85 13.90 -2.53 2.79
CA PHE A 85 13.29 -1.48 1.99
C PHE A 85 11.84 -1.27 2.41
N TRP A 86 11.34 -0.06 2.19
CA TRP A 86 9.95 0.26 2.50
C TRP A 86 9.03 -0.30 1.43
N VAL A 87 7.92 -0.89 1.87
CA VAL A 87 6.86 -1.39 0.97
C VAL A 87 5.51 -0.82 1.39
N GLN A 88 4.69 -0.53 0.40
CA GLN A 88 3.30 -0.14 0.59
C GLN A 88 2.39 -1.25 0.06
N GLY A 89 1.49 -1.71 0.93
CA GLY A 89 0.41 -2.62 0.58
C GLY A 89 -0.77 -1.89 -0.10
N PRO A 90 -1.90 -2.58 -0.27
CA PRO A 90 -3.05 -2.04 -1.01
C PRO A 90 -3.83 -0.95 -0.26
N TYR A 91 -3.50 -0.69 0.99
CA TYR A 91 -4.14 0.35 1.80
C TYR A 91 -3.27 1.60 1.87
N SER A 92 -3.87 2.76 1.66
CA SER A 92 -3.28 4.07 1.93
C SER A 92 -4.07 4.80 3.00
N TRP A 93 -3.38 5.55 3.86
CA TRP A 93 -3.98 6.30 4.95
C TRP A 93 -3.77 7.78 4.74
N GLN A 94 -4.80 8.57 5.00
CA GLN A 94 -4.76 10.02 4.96
C GLN A 94 -5.36 10.59 6.24
N TYR A 95 -4.73 11.63 6.78
CA TYR A 95 -5.26 12.38 7.90
C TYR A 95 -6.07 13.57 7.38
N SER A 96 -7.36 13.62 7.72
CA SER A 96 -8.29 14.65 7.26
C SER A 96 -8.45 15.82 8.25
N GLY A 97 -7.46 16.05 9.12
CA GLY A 97 -7.48 17.09 10.13
C GLY A 97 -8.22 16.74 11.44
N SER A 98 -9.09 15.74 11.43
CA SER A 98 -9.81 15.25 12.60
C SER A 98 -9.79 13.74 12.76
N ARG A 99 -9.60 13.01 11.69
CA ARG A 99 -9.58 11.55 11.68
C ARG A 99 -8.67 11.01 10.58
N PHE A 100 -8.19 9.79 10.79
CA PHE A 100 -7.56 9.02 9.74
C PHE A 100 -8.64 8.38 8.86
N MET A 101 -8.43 8.45 7.56
CA MET A 101 -9.23 7.78 6.55
C MET A 101 -8.33 6.83 5.78
N HIS A 102 -8.80 5.66 5.43
CA HIS A 102 -8.08 4.74 4.58
C HIS A 102 -8.78 4.59 3.23
N THR A 103 -7.98 4.26 2.24
CA THR A 103 -8.45 3.90 0.90
C THR A 103 -7.78 2.60 0.52
N ARG A 104 -8.60 1.62 0.18
CA ARG A 104 -8.14 0.35 -0.37
C ARG A 104 -8.04 0.44 -1.88
N ASN A 105 -7.02 -0.20 -2.44
CA ASN A 105 -6.91 -0.34 -3.87
C ASN A 105 -8.03 -1.25 -4.40
N THR A 106 -8.93 -0.69 -5.20
CA THR A 106 -10.09 -1.41 -5.77
C THR A 106 -9.69 -2.51 -6.77
N TYR A 107 -8.49 -2.41 -7.35
CA TYR A 107 -8.05 -3.28 -8.45
C TYR A 107 -7.10 -4.39 -8.01
N SER A 108 -6.53 -4.30 -6.81
CA SER A 108 -5.56 -5.29 -6.32
C SER A 108 -5.56 -5.40 -4.81
N ASN A 109 -5.50 -6.64 -4.33
CA ASN A 109 -5.32 -6.96 -2.91
C ASN A 109 -3.84 -6.94 -2.48
N TYR A 110 -2.93 -6.57 -3.38
CA TYR A 110 -1.49 -6.62 -3.15
C TYR A 110 -0.78 -5.44 -3.79
N GLY A 111 0.32 -5.02 -3.16
CA GLY A 111 1.35 -4.22 -3.79
C GLY A 111 2.37 -5.11 -4.48
N TYR A 112 3.06 -4.57 -5.46
CA TYR A 112 4.10 -5.30 -6.20
C TYR A 112 5.36 -4.46 -6.31
N TYR A 113 6.50 -5.14 -6.11
CA TYR A 113 7.83 -4.59 -6.31
C TYR A 113 8.62 -5.52 -7.23
N PHE A 114 9.59 -4.95 -7.91
CA PHE A 114 10.44 -5.65 -8.85
C PHE A 114 11.89 -5.53 -8.41
N LEU A 115 12.54 -6.65 -8.25
CA LEU A 115 13.90 -6.76 -7.79
C LEU A 115 14.81 -7.15 -8.96
N THR A 116 15.98 -6.56 -9.02
CA THR A 116 16.99 -6.87 -10.05
C THR A 116 18.38 -6.68 -9.50
N ASP A 117 19.35 -7.40 -10.06
CA ASP A 117 20.78 -7.18 -9.91
C ASP A 117 21.44 -6.70 -11.20
N ASN A 118 20.63 -6.25 -12.17
CA ASN A 118 21.13 -5.63 -13.40
C ASN A 118 22.07 -4.46 -13.08
N SER A 119 22.96 -4.12 -13.99
CA SER A 119 23.89 -3.00 -13.85
C SER A 119 23.17 -1.68 -13.56
N GLY A 120 23.74 -0.87 -12.68
CA GLY A 120 23.24 0.44 -12.29
C GLY A 120 23.48 0.73 -10.82
N GLU A 121 23.30 1.97 -10.44
CA GLU A 121 23.52 2.43 -9.07
C GLU A 121 22.35 2.05 -8.18
N MET A 122 22.65 1.46 -7.04
CA MET A 122 21.67 1.18 -5.99
C MET A 122 21.33 2.49 -5.25
N MET A 123 20.06 2.78 -5.11
CA MET A 123 19.63 3.89 -4.28
C MET A 123 19.77 3.49 -2.81
N ALA A 124 20.78 4.03 -2.14
CA ALA A 124 20.97 3.79 -0.71
C ALA A 124 19.91 4.49 0.12
N MET A 125 19.48 3.85 1.20
CA MET A 125 18.58 4.48 2.16
C MET A 125 19.32 5.60 2.88
N PRO A 126 18.79 6.84 2.90
CA PRO A 126 19.42 7.94 3.62
C PRO A 126 19.37 7.69 5.12
N TYR A 127 20.38 8.14 5.84
CA TYR A 127 20.35 8.17 7.30
C TYR A 127 19.39 9.28 7.77
N ALA A 128 18.66 9.02 8.84
CA ALA A 128 17.88 10.05 9.49
C ALA A 128 18.84 11.08 10.12
N GLU A 129 18.50 12.35 9.99
CA GLU A 129 19.19 13.40 10.77
C GLU A 129 18.89 13.22 12.26
N GLU A 130 19.85 13.54 13.11
CA GLU A 130 19.63 13.55 14.55
C GLU A 130 18.53 14.56 14.88
N ILE A 131 17.49 14.08 15.56
CA ILE A 131 16.42 14.95 16.02
C ILE A 131 16.97 15.77 17.19
N SER A 132 17.19 17.06 16.97
CA SER A 132 17.56 18.01 18.01
C SER A 132 16.29 18.49 18.73
N GLY A 133 16.27 18.42 20.05
CA GLY A 133 15.17 18.90 20.88
C GLY A 133 14.94 18.08 22.13
N THR A 134 14.12 18.57 23.01
CA THR A 134 13.70 17.82 24.20
C THR A 134 12.60 16.85 23.80
N PRO A 135 12.75 15.55 24.05
CA PRO A 135 11.68 14.58 23.78
C PRO A 135 10.42 14.95 24.56
N THR A 136 9.27 14.78 23.93
CA THR A 136 7.97 14.88 24.59
C THR A 136 7.45 13.47 24.85
N ASP A 137 7.16 13.18 26.10
CA ASP A 137 6.55 11.90 26.46
C ASP A 137 5.09 11.86 26.00
N VAL A 138 4.75 10.83 25.26
CA VAL A 138 3.38 10.56 24.81
C VAL A 138 2.85 9.33 25.56
N TYR A 139 1.85 9.54 26.39
CA TYR A 139 1.29 8.50 27.25
C TYR A 139 0.01 7.87 26.66
N THR A 140 -0.62 8.54 25.71
CA THR A 140 -1.85 8.10 25.08
C THR A 140 -1.83 8.35 23.58
N TYR A 141 -2.51 7.49 22.82
CA TYR A 141 -2.68 7.66 21.39
C TYR A 141 -4.03 7.10 20.95
N THR A 142 -4.55 7.59 19.84
CA THR A 142 -5.75 7.03 19.23
C THR A 142 -5.38 5.85 18.34
N ASN A 143 -5.89 4.67 18.69
CA ASN A 143 -5.71 3.47 17.88
C ASN A 143 -6.83 3.37 16.84
N TYR A 144 -6.48 2.92 15.63
CA TYR A 144 -7.41 2.70 14.53
C TYR A 144 -7.40 1.24 14.13
N GLN A 145 -8.59 0.66 14.01
CA GLN A 145 -8.76 -0.70 13.55
C GLN A 145 -9.76 -0.71 12.40
N VAL A 146 -9.56 -1.61 11.46
CA VAL A 146 -10.41 -1.74 10.27
C VAL A 146 -10.78 -3.20 10.11
N HIS A 147 -12.06 -3.44 9.91
CA HIS A 147 -12.59 -4.68 9.39
C HIS A 147 -13.16 -4.40 8.00
N GLU A 148 -12.56 -4.95 6.98
CA GLU A 148 -12.97 -4.76 5.59
C GLU A 148 -12.67 -6.02 4.79
N SER A 149 -13.69 -6.52 4.12
CA SER A 149 -13.60 -7.68 3.24
C SER A 149 -14.36 -7.35 1.96
N ASP A 150 -13.63 -7.17 0.85
CA ASP A 150 -14.20 -6.77 -0.43
C ASP A 150 -14.41 -8.00 -1.31
N SER A 151 -15.50 -8.71 -1.10
CA SER A 151 -15.81 -9.95 -1.81
C SER A 151 -17.10 -9.89 -2.63
N ILE A 152 -17.98 -8.94 -2.32
CA ILE A 152 -19.34 -8.90 -2.88
C ILE A 152 -19.52 -7.62 -3.69
N ASN A 153 -19.77 -7.77 -4.99
CA ASN A 153 -20.16 -6.70 -5.87
C ASN A 153 -21.69 -6.66 -6.01
N LEU A 154 -22.33 -5.61 -5.50
CA LEU A 154 -23.79 -5.49 -5.56
C LEU A 154 -24.32 -5.09 -6.94
N VAL A 155 -23.49 -4.48 -7.78
CA VAL A 155 -23.87 -4.05 -9.15
C VAL A 155 -23.75 -5.17 -10.14
N ASP A 156 -22.75 -6.02 -10.01
CA ASP A 156 -22.48 -7.14 -10.91
C ASP A 156 -22.35 -8.46 -10.15
N LYS A 157 -23.48 -8.95 -9.66
CA LYS A 157 -23.55 -10.21 -8.88
C LYS A 157 -23.09 -11.44 -9.66
N ASP A 158 -23.34 -11.45 -10.95
CA ASP A 158 -23.08 -12.61 -11.80
C ASP A 158 -21.71 -12.52 -12.51
N GLY A 159 -20.96 -11.44 -12.29
CA GLY A 159 -19.68 -11.19 -12.97
C GLY A 159 -19.80 -10.98 -14.47
N LYS A 160 -20.98 -10.64 -14.97
CA LYS A 160 -21.28 -10.52 -16.41
C LYS A 160 -21.43 -9.09 -16.90
N SER A 161 -21.84 -8.20 -16.00
CA SER A 161 -22.14 -6.80 -16.35
C SER A 161 -20.91 -5.92 -16.31
N GLY A 162 -19.85 -6.34 -15.63
CA GLY A 162 -18.57 -5.62 -15.55
C GLY A 162 -18.67 -4.25 -14.87
N GLY A 163 -19.58 -4.08 -13.92
CA GLY A 163 -19.83 -2.82 -13.25
C GLY A 163 -19.44 -2.82 -11.77
N GLY A 164 -19.37 -1.63 -11.20
CA GLY A 164 -19.17 -1.43 -9.77
C GLY A 164 -17.71 -1.38 -9.34
N LYS A 165 -17.38 -0.39 -8.53
CA LYS A 165 -16.05 -0.22 -7.90
C LYS A 165 -16.10 -0.41 -6.39
N HIS A 166 -17.31 -0.48 -5.83
CA HIS A 166 -17.52 -0.62 -4.40
C HIS A 166 -17.91 -2.07 -4.11
N PHE A 167 -17.15 -2.70 -3.25
CA PHE A 167 -17.35 -4.07 -2.81
C PHE A 167 -17.71 -4.09 -1.33
N TYR A 168 -18.46 -5.10 -0.93
CA TYR A 168 -18.85 -5.35 0.45
C TYR A 168 -18.33 -6.72 0.91
N GLY A 169 -18.17 -6.90 2.21
CA GLY A 169 -17.59 -8.12 2.76
C GLY A 169 -18.59 -9.18 3.11
N GLU A 170 -19.61 -8.79 3.83
CA GLU A 170 -20.56 -9.70 4.44
C GLU A 170 -22.00 -9.36 4.03
N THR A 171 -22.83 -10.40 4.01
CA THR A 171 -24.28 -10.26 3.83
C THR A 171 -25.00 -10.76 5.06
N PHE A 172 -26.06 -10.08 5.44
CA PHE A 172 -26.98 -10.53 6.48
C PHE A 172 -28.41 -10.22 6.08
N SER A 173 -29.32 -11.10 6.49
CA SER A 173 -30.75 -10.99 6.21
C SER A 173 -31.48 -10.26 7.33
N VAL A 174 -32.76 -10.00 7.11
CA VAL A 174 -33.66 -9.47 8.14
C VAL A 174 -33.66 -10.41 9.36
N ASN A 175 -33.47 -9.85 10.55
CA ASN A 175 -33.35 -10.54 11.85
C ASN A 175 -32.04 -11.30 12.10
N GLU A 176 -31.05 -11.21 11.23
CA GLU A 176 -29.71 -11.72 11.51
C GLU A 176 -28.90 -10.68 12.29
N LYS A 177 -28.04 -11.17 13.18
CA LYS A 177 -27.04 -10.38 13.89
C LYS A 177 -25.66 -10.79 13.41
N MET A 178 -24.85 -9.81 13.09
CA MET A 178 -23.44 -9.99 12.84
C MET A 178 -22.63 -9.31 13.93
N VAL A 179 -21.62 -10.00 14.45
CA VAL A 179 -20.78 -9.52 15.54
C VAL A 179 -19.35 -9.43 15.05
N PHE A 180 -18.78 -8.24 15.12
CA PHE A 180 -17.38 -7.99 14.84
C PHE A 180 -16.65 -7.75 16.15
N SER A 181 -15.54 -8.44 16.36
CA SER A 181 -14.74 -8.31 17.57
C SER A 181 -13.41 -7.63 17.23
N PHE A 182 -13.12 -6.56 17.98
CA PHE A 182 -11.86 -5.84 17.87
C PHE A 182 -11.07 -6.03 19.15
N ASN A 183 -9.79 -6.36 19.01
CA ASN A 183 -8.89 -6.43 20.14
C ASN A 183 -8.35 -5.02 20.44
N THR A 184 -8.72 -4.46 21.60
CA THR A 184 -8.31 -3.13 22.05
C THR A 184 -7.44 -3.23 23.31
N PRO A 185 -6.21 -3.77 23.22
CA PRO A 185 -5.33 -3.86 24.36
C PRO A 185 -4.99 -2.45 24.85
N ASN A 186 -4.93 -2.29 26.17
CA ASN A 186 -4.60 -1.01 26.83
C ASN A 186 -5.62 0.13 26.55
N ALA A 187 -6.87 -0.20 26.25
CA ALA A 187 -7.92 0.81 26.20
C ALA A 187 -8.05 1.53 27.55
N ILE A 188 -8.16 2.84 27.51
CA ILE A 188 -8.33 3.64 28.72
C ILE A 188 -9.79 3.52 29.16
N GLU A 189 -10.00 3.08 30.41
CA GLU A 189 -11.34 2.93 30.98
C GLU A 189 -12.04 4.30 31.05
N GLY A 190 -13.29 4.34 30.59
CA GLY A 190 -14.11 5.55 30.57
C GLY A 190 -13.95 6.45 29.35
N GLU A 191 -12.97 6.18 28.48
CA GLU A 191 -12.83 6.91 27.22
C GLU A 191 -13.77 6.35 26.14
N MET A 192 -14.28 7.23 25.30
CA MET A 192 -15.21 6.86 24.23
C MET A 192 -14.46 6.53 22.95
N GLY A 193 -14.84 5.42 22.32
CA GLY A 193 -14.47 5.09 20.95
C GLY A 193 -15.51 5.56 19.93
N SER A 194 -15.09 5.71 18.69
CA SER A 194 -15.98 5.98 17.55
C SER A 194 -15.94 4.81 16.58
N ALA A 195 -17.11 4.39 16.09
CA ALA A 195 -17.20 3.41 15.01
C ALA A 195 -17.78 4.07 13.75
N TYR A 196 -17.17 3.80 12.61
CA TYR A 196 -17.70 4.12 11.30
C TYR A 196 -18.12 2.82 10.63
N ILE A 197 -19.38 2.76 10.19
CA ILE A 197 -19.97 1.56 9.59
C ILE A 197 -20.51 1.94 8.22
N ASP A 198 -20.05 1.26 7.18
CA ASP A 198 -20.55 1.38 5.82
C ASP A 198 -21.40 0.16 5.49
N VAL A 199 -22.67 0.39 5.17
CA VAL A 199 -23.64 -0.66 4.86
C VAL A 199 -24.48 -0.27 3.65
N ALA A 200 -24.83 -1.26 2.84
CA ALA A 200 -25.73 -1.08 1.72
C ALA A 200 -26.93 -2.01 1.84
N ALA A 201 -28.12 -1.46 1.64
CA ALA A 201 -29.32 -2.27 1.49
C ALA A 201 -29.47 -2.70 0.03
N TYR A 202 -29.87 -3.96 -0.17
CA TYR A 202 -30.15 -4.53 -1.48
C TYR A 202 -31.52 -5.19 -1.45
N SER A 203 -32.40 -4.78 -2.36
CA SER A 203 -33.75 -5.36 -2.59
C SER A 203 -33.82 -6.17 -3.88
#